data_b143bd0ce08fa68b2d38883354993c57
#
_entry.id   b143bd0ce08fa68b2d38883354993c57
#
_cell.length_a   1.000
_cell.length_b   1.000
_cell.length_c   1.000
_cell.angle_alpha   90.00
_cell.angle_beta   90.00
_cell.angle_gamma   90.00
#
_symmetry.space_group_name_H-M   'P 1'
#
loop_
_entity.id
_entity.type
_entity.pdbx_description
1 polymer ?
#
loop_
_entity_poly.entity_id
_entity_poly.type
_entity_poly.pdbx_seq_one_letter_code
_entity_poly.pdbx_strand_id
1 'polypeptide(L)'
;MTQIDQIDLRAAVGSGLLTEAQAASLLALAHSRRGARENLAPGDEPFELFKGFNEIFIVIGLLILASGWMAFTAVDLAGSIGGYQDKAVYSAIAGAAVLWMLSEYFIRRRRMVAPAIALSLLWAGNAGTGFSAGYSQPFMIAQNDFSSLPLPFALATVAIAVFWLRFRVPFAMALIALGIFVLALLSGSIQAGTPAGISDLFLLSASGPFAWITLAVGFAVFTAAMAFDLSDPHRVTRRSAQGFWLHVVAAPALVNTIALSLLDAGTAGSNMLLLGVLLLFAMIAIIIDRRSFLIAAIGYSVTLAGTVFNGEGTAITILALGVFLVALGAFWSHIRAALLSLLSSVLPLDRLPPSH
;
A
#
# COMPACT_ATOMS: atom_id res chain seq x y z
N MET A 1 23.58 13.45 -26.97
CA MET A 1 22.45 13.28 -27.89
C MET A 1 21.59 14.54 -27.78
N THR A 2 21.41 15.30 -28.85
CA THR A 2 20.54 16.47 -28.91
C THR A 2 19.09 16.00 -28.74
N GLN A 3 18.45 16.41 -27.63
CA GLN A 3 17.02 16.15 -27.44
C GLN A 3 16.24 17.12 -28.32
N ILE A 4 15.19 16.63 -28.98
CA ILE A 4 14.24 17.45 -29.73
C ILE A 4 13.36 18.17 -28.71
N ASP A 5 13.39 19.51 -28.70
CA ASP A 5 12.62 20.34 -27.78
C ASP A 5 11.33 20.85 -28.45
N GLN A 6 10.45 21.45 -27.66
CA GLN A 6 9.19 22.07 -28.13
C GLN A 6 9.43 23.18 -29.17
N ILE A 7 10.59 23.85 -29.07
CA ILE A 7 11.02 24.87 -30.04
C ILE A 7 11.30 24.25 -31.41
N ASP A 8 11.94 23.07 -31.43
CA ASP A 8 12.24 22.35 -32.65
C ASP A 8 10.97 21.85 -33.37
N LEU A 9 9.98 21.41 -32.57
CA LEU A 9 8.67 21.01 -33.08
C LEU A 9 7.89 22.19 -33.71
N ARG A 10 7.95 23.37 -33.08
CA ARG A 10 7.35 24.60 -33.64
C ARG A 10 8.06 25.03 -34.95
N ALA A 11 9.37 24.94 -34.97
CA ALA A 11 10.14 25.23 -36.14
C ALA A 11 9.81 24.26 -37.30
N ALA A 12 9.66 22.95 -37.00
CA ALA A 12 9.25 21.94 -37.95
C ALA A 12 7.83 22.17 -38.51
N VAL A 13 6.92 22.64 -37.71
CA VAL A 13 5.56 23.06 -38.15
C VAL A 13 5.66 24.30 -39.05
N GLY A 14 6.43 25.32 -38.62
CA GLY A 14 6.63 26.54 -39.41
C GLY A 14 7.31 26.34 -40.75
N SER A 15 8.16 25.31 -40.90
CA SER A 15 8.83 24.92 -42.14
C SER A 15 8.02 23.92 -42.98
N GLY A 16 6.84 23.50 -42.53
CA GLY A 16 5.98 22.55 -43.25
C GLY A 16 6.46 21.09 -43.24
N LEU A 17 7.47 20.75 -42.39
CA LEU A 17 7.93 19.38 -42.18
C LEU A 17 6.96 18.53 -41.41
N LEU A 18 6.19 19.14 -40.51
CA LEU A 18 5.15 18.50 -39.71
C LEU A 18 3.87 19.34 -39.76
N THR A 19 2.74 18.68 -39.76
CA THR A 19 1.45 19.34 -39.51
C THR A 19 1.25 19.60 -37.98
N GLU A 20 0.44 20.58 -37.61
CA GLU A 20 0.11 20.85 -36.20
C GLU A 20 -0.43 19.60 -35.48
N ALA A 21 -1.26 18.79 -36.16
CA ALA A 21 -1.81 17.56 -35.63
C ALA A 21 -0.72 16.51 -35.36
N GLN A 22 0.27 16.40 -36.25
CA GLN A 22 1.40 15.49 -36.05
C GLN A 22 2.33 15.94 -34.92
N ALA A 23 2.61 17.25 -34.84
CA ALA A 23 3.40 17.82 -33.75
C ALA A 23 2.69 17.62 -32.38
N ALA A 24 1.37 17.84 -32.31
CA ALA A 24 0.57 17.59 -31.11
C ALA A 24 0.58 16.10 -30.72
N SER A 25 0.47 15.19 -31.70
CA SER A 25 0.51 13.74 -31.47
C SER A 25 1.89 13.28 -30.98
N LEU A 26 2.98 13.85 -31.51
CA LEU A 26 4.35 13.58 -31.06
C LEU A 26 4.58 14.10 -29.64
N LEU A 27 4.08 15.30 -29.31
CA LEU A 27 4.10 15.85 -27.95
C LEU A 27 3.33 14.94 -26.98
N ALA A 28 2.11 14.55 -27.32
CA ALA A 28 1.29 13.66 -26.51
C ALA A 28 1.98 12.28 -26.30
N LEU A 29 2.61 11.74 -27.37
CA LEU A 29 3.40 10.50 -27.27
C LEU A 29 4.62 10.68 -26.37
N ALA A 30 5.36 11.78 -26.52
CA ALA A 30 6.51 12.07 -25.68
C ALA A 30 6.11 12.22 -24.21
N HIS A 31 5.02 12.97 -23.91
CA HIS A 31 4.48 13.10 -22.57
C HIS A 31 3.98 11.76 -22.02
N SER A 32 3.31 10.93 -22.82
CA SER A 32 2.86 9.61 -22.39
C SER A 32 4.01 8.62 -22.11
N ARG A 33 5.15 8.79 -22.79
CA ARG A 33 6.37 7.98 -22.59
C ARG A 33 7.21 8.47 -21.42
N ARG A 34 7.24 9.79 -21.18
CA ARG A 34 7.93 10.40 -20.02
C ARG A 34 7.10 10.28 -18.76
N GLY A 35 5.76 10.43 -18.87
CA GLY A 35 4.81 10.27 -17.76
C GLY A 35 5.15 11.13 -16.56
N ALA A 36 4.85 10.61 -15.35
CA ALA A 36 5.16 11.23 -14.07
C ALA A 36 6.65 11.49 -13.80
N ARG A 37 7.52 11.04 -14.67
CA ARG A 37 8.97 11.15 -14.52
C ARG A 37 9.60 12.36 -15.21
N GLU A 38 8.81 13.27 -15.75
CA GLU A 38 9.35 14.39 -16.54
C GLU A 38 10.30 15.29 -15.74
N ASN A 39 10.17 15.34 -14.40
CA ASN A 39 11.03 16.11 -13.51
C ASN A 39 11.63 15.30 -12.36
N LEU A 40 11.58 13.95 -12.41
CA LEU A 40 12.14 13.09 -11.38
C LEU A 40 13.52 12.59 -11.79
N ALA A 41 14.44 12.51 -10.84
CA ALA A 41 15.72 11.84 -11.01
C ALA A 41 15.49 10.32 -11.27
N PRO A 42 16.39 9.65 -12.05
CA PRO A 42 16.32 8.21 -12.20
C PRO A 42 16.33 7.52 -10.83
N GLY A 43 15.32 6.69 -10.53
CA GLY A 43 15.19 6.02 -9.26
C GLY A 43 14.22 6.67 -8.27
N ASP A 44 13.74 7.90 -8.50
CA ASP A 44 12.71 8.52 -7.68
C ASP A 44 11.38 7.77 -7.71
N GLU A 45 10.63 7.86 -6.61
CA GLU A 45 9.28 7.26 -6.52
C GLU A 45 8.25 8.12 -7.25
N PRO A 46 7.72 7.68 -8.40
CA PRO A 46 6.60 8.36 -9.02
C PRO A 46 5.32 7.99 -8.25
N PHE A 47 4.80 8.92 -7.47
CA PHE A 47 3.51 8.75 -6.79
C PHE A 47 2.43 9.56 -7.51
N GLU A 48 1.88 8.98 -8.58
CA GLU A 48 0.70 9.52 -9.25
C GLU A 48 -0.53 8.68 -8.89
N LEU A 49 -1.42 9.26 -8.08
CA LEU A 49 -2.75 8.68 -7.84
C LEU A 49 -3.73 9.01 -8.97
N PHE A 50 -3.59 10.18 -9.60
CA PHE A 50 -4.51 10.67 -10.63
C PHE A 50 -3.73 11.23 -11.82
N LYS A 51 -4.03 10.77 -13.02
CA LYS A 51 -3.47 11.31 -14.27
C LYS A 51 -4.31 12.46 -14.86
N GLY A 52 -5.42 12.81 -14.21
CA GLY A 52 -6.29 13.88 -14.65
C GLY A 52 -7.60 13.92 -13.87
N PHE A 53 -8.29 15.06 -13.97
CA PHE A 53 -9.53 15.31 -13.22
C PHE A 53 -10.65 14.32 -13.56
N ASN A 54 -10.64 13.77 -14.78
CA ASN A 54 -11.62 12.76 -15.21
C ASN A 54 -11.54 11.46 -14.41
N GLU A 55 -10.35 11.06 -13.94
CA GLU A 55 -10.22 9.85 -13.11
C GLU A 55 -10.92 9.98 -11.77
N ILE A 56 -10.95 11.19 -11.20
CA ILE A 56 -11.65 11.49 -9.93
C ILE A 56 -13.15 11.25 -10.09
N PHE A 57 -13.75 11.77 -11.17
CA PHE A 57 -15.17 11.55 -11.43
C PHE A 57 -15.51 10.08 -11.62
N ILE A 58 -14.65 9.33 -12.31
CA ILE A 58 -14.85 7.89 -12.53
C ILE A 58 -14.78 7.16 -11.18
N VAL A 59 -13.82 7.48 -10.31
CA VAL A 59 -13.72 6.88 -8.97
C VAL A 59 -14.97 7.18 -8.15
N ILE A 60 -15.43 8.45 -8.13
CA ILE A 60 -16.67 8.82 -7.43
C ILE A 60 -17.85 8.03 -8.01
N GLY A 61 -17.96 7.96 -9.34
CA GLY A 61 -18.99 7.17 -10.01
C GLY A 61 -18.98 5.69 -9.64
N LEU A 62 -17.79 5.07 -9.58
CA LEU A 62 -17.61 3.68 -9.15
C LEU A 62 -18.03 3.47 -7.68
N LEU A 63 -17.70 4.40 -6.79
CA LEU A 63 -18.10 4.34 -5.38
C LEU A 63 -19.61 4.50 -5.21
N ILE A 64 -20.24 5.43 -5.95
CA ILE A 64 -21.70 5.60 -5.95
C ILE A 64 -22.39 4.34 -6.49
N LEU A 65 -21.89 3.78 -7.59
CA LEU A 65 -22.40 2.55 -8.17
C LEU A 65 -22.32 1.37 -7.18
N ALA A 66 -21.17 1.22 -6.51
CA ALA A 66 -20.97 0.20 -5.51
C ALA A 66 -21.87 0.39 -4.29
N SER A 67 -22.03 1.63 -3.81
CA SER A 67 -22.93 1.95 -2.70
C SER A 67 -24.39 1.67 -3.05
N GLY A 68 -24.79 2.02 -4.27
CA GLY A 68 -26.15 1.70 -4.78
C GLY A 68 -26.37 0.19 -4.89
N TRP A 69 -25.38 -0.56 -5.39
CA TRP A 69 -25.43 -2.02 -5.44
C TRP A 69 -25.55 -2.64 -4.05
N MET A 70 -24.75 -2.18 -3.09
CA MET A 70 -24.82 -2.63 -1.70
C MET A 70 -26.17 -2.33 -1.05
N ALA A 71 -26.72 -1.14 -1.27
CA ALA A 71 -28.04 -0.76 -0.76
C ALA A 71 -29.15 -1.62 -1.37
N PHE A 72 -29.12 -1.82 -2.68
CA PHE A 72 -30.10 -2.67 -3.39
C PHE A 72 -30.06 -4.11 -2.86
N THR A 73 -28.88 -4.71 -2.75
CA THR A 73 -28.70 -6.07 -2.24
C THR A 73 -29.11 -6.19 -0.77
N ALA A 74 -28.81 -5.18 0.06
CA ALA A 74 -29.24 -5.17 1.47
C ALA A 74 -30.76 -5.16 1.62
N VAL A 75 -31.47 -4.39 0.79
CA VAL A 75 -32.96 -4.38 0.80
C VAL A 75 -33.54 -5.71 0.34
N ASP A 76 -32.98 -6.30 -0.74
CA ASP A 76 -33.42 -7.61 -1.23
C ASP A 76 -33.19 -8.74 -0.20
N LEU A 77 -32.05 -8.69 0.49
CA LEU A 77 -31.71 -9.63 1.56
C LEU A 77 -32.60 -9.47 2.79
N ALA A 78 -32.90 -8.22 3.20
CA ALA A 78 -33.76 -7.92 4.35
C ALA A 78 -35.21 -8.42 4.14
N GLY A 79 -35.71 -8.40 2.90
CA GLY A 79 -37.02 -8.91 2.53
C GLY A 79 -37.11 -10.44 2.41
N SER A 80 -36.00 -11.16 2.57
CA SER A 80 -35.94 -12.61 2.34
C SER A 80 -36.20 -13.41 3.61
N ILE A 81 -37.31 -14.14 3.66
CA ILE A 81 -37.58 -15.13 4.71
C ILE A 81 -37.01 -16.47 4.22
N GLY A 82 -35.73 -16.69 4.39
CA GLY A 82 -35.02 -17.87 3.89
C GLY A 82 -34.24 -17.61 2.59
N GLY A 83 -33.22 -18.42 2.31
CA GLY A 83 -32.38 -18.27 1.10
C GLY A 83 -31.42 -17.05 1.11
N TYR A 84 -31.18 -16.44 2.28
CA TYR A 84 -30.28 -15.30 2.45
C TYR A 84 -28.88 -15.57 1.87
N GLN A 85 -28.31 -16.74 2.18
CA GLN A 85 -26.98 -17.12 1.72
C GLN A 85 -26.92 -17.22 0.19
N ASP A 86 -27.88 -17.90 -0.42
CA ASP A 86 -27.93 -18.09 -1.88
C ASP A 86 -28.03 -16.75 -2.60
N LYS A 87 -28.92 -15.86 -2.14
CA LYS A 87 -29.07 -14.52 -2.71
C LYS A 87 -27.80 -13.69 -2.57
N ALA A 88 -27.14 -13.73 -1.42
CA ALA A 88 -25.88 -13.03 -1.20
C ALA A 88 -24.77 -13.55 -2.13
N VAL A 89 -24.69 -14.87 -2.34
CA VAL A 89 -23.74 -15.48 -3.26
C VAL A 89 -24.05 -15.08 -4.72
N TYR A 90 -25.31 -15.15 -5.16
CA TYR A 90 -25.70 -14.74 -6.51
C TYR A 90 -25.43 -13.25 -6.76
N SER A 91 -25.71 -12.39 -5.77
CA SER A 91 -25.39 -10.98 -5.82
C SER A 91 -23.88 -10.75 -5.96
N ALA A 92 -23.06 -11.47 -5.21
CA ALA A 92 -21.60 -11.38 -5.30
C ALA A 92 -21.06 -11.86 -6.65
N ILE A 93 -21.64 -12.92 -7.24
CA ILE A 93 -21.28 -13.39 -8.59
C ILE A 93 -21.63 -12.33 -9.64
N ALA A 94 -22.84 -11.75 -9.57
CA ALA A 94 -23.24 -10.68 -10.48
C ALA A 94 -22.33 -9.44 -10.33
N GLY A 95 -22.04 -9.04 -9.08
CA GLY A 95 -21.09 -7.96 -8.77
C GLY A 95 -19.70 -8.24 -9.33
N ALA A 96 -19.19 -9.47 -9.17
CA ALA A 96 -17.90 -9.88 -9.71
C ALA A 96 -17.86 -9.76 -11.25
N ALA A 97 -18.92 -10.19 -11.96
CA ALA A 97 -19.00 -10.06 -13.40
C ALA A 97 -18.95 -8.59 -13.85
N VAL A 98 -19.71 -7.72 -13.19
CA VAL A 98 -19.72 -6.27 -13.48
C VAL A 98 -18.34 -5.65 -13.20
N LEU A 99 -17.74 -5.93 -12.03
CA LEU A 99 -16.45 -5.41 -11.66
C LEU A 99 -15.35 -5.88 -12.62
N TRP A 100 -15.42 -7.14 -13.09
CA TRP A 100 -14.47 -7.65 -14.08
C TRP A 100 -14.60 -6.91 -15.41
N MET A 101 -15.82 -6.69 -15.93
CA MET A 101 -16.05 -5.94 -17.17
C MET A 101 -15.56 -4.49 -17.06
N LEU A 102 -15.86 -3.82 -15.93
CA LEU A 102 -15.36 -2.47 -15.67
C LEU A 102 -13.83 -2.43 -15.62
N SER A 103 -13.21 -3.46 -15.03
CA SER A 103 -11.76 -3.59 -14.96
C SER A 103 -11.12 -3.80 -16.34
N GLU A 104 -11.72 -4.62 -17.21
CA GLU A 104 -11.26 -4.76 -18.61
C GLU A 104 -11.30 -3.42 -19.35
N TYR A 105 -12.33 -2.61 -19.11
CA TYR A 105 -12.46 -1.31 -19.76
C TYR A 105 -11.52 -0.25 -19.17
N PHE A 106 -11.58 0.01 -17.85
CA PHE A 106 -10.84 1.11 -17.24
C PHE A 106 -9.35 0.79 -17.04
N ILE A 107 -9.01 -0.45 -16.69
CA ILE A 107 -7.62 -0.80 -16.41
C ILE A 107 -6.87 -1.17 -17.69
N ARG A 108 -7.44 -2.06 -18.52
CA ARG A 108 -6.71 -2.56 -19.70
C ARG A 108 -6.85 -1.64 -20.91
N ARG A 109 -8.07 -1.18 -21.21
CA ARG A 109 -8.31 -0.35 -22.40
C ARG A 109 -7.95 1.11 -22.16
N ARG A 110 -8.37 1.69 -21.04
CA ARG A 110 -8.13 3.11 -20.70
C ARG A 110 -6.84 3.36 -19.93
N ARG A 111 -6.27 2.35 -19.28
CA ARG A 111 -5.00 2.41 -18.50
C ARG A 111 -5.02 3.47 -17.40
N MET A 112 -6.15 3.61 -16.70
CA MET A 112 -6.35 4.57 -15.63
C MET A 112 -5.82 4.03 -14.30
N VAL A 113 -5.20 4.89 -13.48
CA VAL A 113 -4.56 4.46 -12.22
C VAL A 113 -5.55 4.49 -11.06
N ALA A 114 -6.23 5.62 -10.81
CA ALA A 114 -7.15 5.73 -9.70
C ALA A 114 -8.36 4.79 -9.80
N PRO A 115 -9.03 4.65 -10.96
CA PRO A 115 -10.05 3.62 -11.14
C PRO A 115 -9.53 2.19 -10.93
N ALA A 116 -8.26 1.90 -11.27
CA ALA A 116 -7.68 0.59 -11.02
C ALA A 116 -7.56 0.28 -9.51
N ILE A 117 -7.17 1.26 -8.70
CA ILE A 117 -7.13 1.13 -7.23
C ILE A 117 -8.54 0.91 -6.69
N ALA A 118 -9.51 1.75 -7.09
CA ALA A 118 -10.90 1.63 -6.66
C ALA A 118 -11.52 0.27 -7.02
N LEU A 119 -11.34 -0.18 -8.27
CA LEU A 119 -11.82 -1.49 -8.72
C LEU A 119 -11.16 -2.66 -8.00
N SER A 120 -9.87 -2.55 -7.64
CA SER A 120 -9.20 -3.57 -6.84
C SER A 120 -9.81 -3.68 -5.44
N LEU A 121 -10.13 -2.55 -4.79
CA LEU A 121 -10.81 -2.52 -3.49
C LEU A 121 -12.22 -3.10 -3.58
N LEU A 122 -13.00 -2.68 -4.57
CA LEU A 122 -14.35 -3.18 -4.78
C LEU A 122 -14.36 -4.69 -5.09
N TRP A 123 -13.38 -5.17 -5.88
CA TRP A 123 -13.20 -6.59 -6.15
C TRP A 123 -12.89 -7.37 -4.87
N ALA A 124 -11.96 -6.87 -4.05
CA ALA A 124 -11.59 -7.50 -2.77
C ALA A 124 -12.79 -7.55 -1.80
N GLY A 125 -13.53 -6.44 -1.68
CA GLY A 125 -14.74 -6.38 -0.85
C GLY A 125 -15.83 -7.33 -1.34
N ASN A 126 -16.10 -7.36 -2.64
CA ASN A 126 -17.09 -8.26 -3.23
C ASN A 126 -16.71 -9.74 -3.07
N ALA A 127 -15.44 -10.08 -3.26
CA ALA A 127 -14.95 -11.44 -3.03
C ALA A 127 -15.05 -11.83 -1.55
N GLY A 128 -14.64 -10.94 -0.64
CA GLY A 128 -14.74 -11.15 0.81
C GLY A 128 -16.19 -11.41 1.26
N THR A 129 -17.12 -10.55 0.85
CA THR A 129 -18.55 -10.72 1.19
C THR A 129 -19.17 -11.96 0.55
N GLY A 130 -18.88 -12.23 -0.73
CA GLY A 130 -19.43 -13.37 -1.44
C GLY A 130 -18.97 -14.71 -0.88
N PHE A 131 -17.66 -14.87 -0.63
CA PHE A 131 -17.14 -16.11 -0.05
C PHE A 131 -17.55 -16.25 1.42
N SER A 132 -17.61 -15.15 2.19
CA SER A 132 -18.12 -15.21 3.57
C SER A 132 -19.59 -15.63 3.61
N ALA A 133 -20.43 -15.11 2.72
CA ALA A 133 -21.83 -15.54 2.62
C ALA A 133 -21.98 -17.03 2.30
N GLY A 134 -21.11 -17.56 1.42
CA GLY A 134 -21.19 -18.97 0.99
C GLY A 134 -20.59 -19.98 1.96
N TYR A 135 -19.59 -19.58 2.76
CA TYR A 135 -18.77 -20.52 3.55
C TYR A 135 -18.70 -20.23 5.05
N SER A 136 -19.16 -19.05 5.52
CA SER A 136 -19.18 -18.77 6.97
C SER A 136 -20.38 -19.45 7.63
N GLN A 137 -20.18 -19.86 8.88
CA GLN A 137 -21.28 -20.43 9.68
C GLN A 137 -22.28 -19.32 10.07
N PRO A 138 -23.60 -19.61 10.05
CA PRO A 138 -24.61 -18.73 10.62
C PRO A 138 -24.36 -18.52 12.10
N PHE A 139 -24.65 -17.30 12.59
CA PHE A 139 -24.57 -16.94 14.03
C PHE A 139 -23.16 -17.01 14.65
N MET A 140 -22.07 -17.06 13.84
CA MET A 140 -20.70 -17.10 14.34
C MET A 140 -20.39 -15.99 15.35
N ILE A 141 -20.95 -14.77 15.20
CA ILE A 141 -20.78 -13.65 16.13
C ILE A 141 -21.47 -13.95 17.46
N ALA A 142 -22.70 -14.48 17.44
CA ALA A 142 -23.46 -14.82 18.64
C ALA A 142 -22.83 -15.98 19.40
N GLN A 143 -22.19 -16.90 18.69
CA GLN A 143 -21.52 -18.08 19.27
C GLN A 143 -20.04 -17.79 19.61
N ASN A 144 -19.51 -16.62 19.21
CA ASN A 144 -18.09 -16.27 19.31
C ASN A 144 -17.17 -17.34 18.67
N ASP A 145 -17.64 -17.98 17.60
CA ASP A 145 -16.91 -19.01 16.86
C ASP A 145 -16.56 -18.51 15.44
N PHE A 146 -15.30 -18.13 15.26
CA PHE A 146 -14.77 -17.62 14.01
C PHE A 146 -14.01 -18.68 13.20
N SER A 147 -14.11 -19.97 13.57
CA SER A 147 -13.39 -21.07 12.93
C SER A 147 -13.72 -21.28 11.45
N SER A 148 -14.87 -20.79 11.00
CA SER A 148 -15.30 -20.85 9.59
C SER A 148 -14.74 -19.75 8.70
N LEU A 149 -14.14 -18.68 9.28
CA LEU A 149 -13.67 -17.51 8.51
C LEU A 149 -12.37 -17.72 7.70
N PRO A 150 -11.41 -18.57 8.09
CA PRO A 150 -10.17 -18.71 7.32
C PRO A 150 -10.39 -19.13 5.87
N LEU A 151 -11.33 -20.04 5.61
CA LEU A 151 -11.62 -20.52 4.26
C LEU A 151 -12.13 -19.40 3.33
N PRO A 152 -13.19 -18.63 3.65
CA PRO A 152 -13.66 -17.54 2.80
C PRO A 152 -12.61 -16.45 2.59
N PHE A 153 -11.80 -16.12 3.61
CA PHE A 153 -10.72 -15.14 3.45
C PHE A 153 -9.57 -15.67 2.60
N ALA A 154 -9.26 -16.96 2.66
CA ALA A 154 -8.30 -17.59 1.76
C ALA A 154 -8.78 -17.51 0.32
N LEU A 155 -10.04 -17.87 0.05
CA LEU A 155 -10.63 -17.79 -1.28
C LEU A 155 -10.70 -16.35 -1.80
N ALA A 156 -11.04 -15.39 -0.96
CA ALA A 156 -11.00 -13.96 -1.31
C ALA A 156 -9.57 -13.51 -1.67
N THR A 157 -8.56 -13.92 -0.90
CA THR A 157 -7.15 -13.60 -1.17
C THR A 157 -6.71 -14.21 -2.51
N VAL A 158 -7.11 -15.45 -2.80
CA VAL A 158 -6.87 -16.10 -4.10
C VAL A 158 -7.59 -15.34 -5.23
N ALA A 159 -8.84 -14.91 -5.03
CA ALA A 159 -9.56 -14.11 -6.02
C ALA A 159 -8.86 -12.76 -6.31
N ILE A 160 -8.29 -12.12 -5.29
CA ILE A 160 -7.46 -10.91 -5.46
C ILE A 160 -6.17 -11.25 -6.23
N ALA A 161 -5.54 -12.38 -5.95
CA ALA A 161 -4.36 -12.82 -6.70
C ALA A 161 -4.67 -13.10 -8.18
N VAL A 162 -5.83 -13.71 -8.49
CA VAL A 162 -6.32 -13.90 -9.87
C VAL A 162 -6.54 -12.54 -10.56
N PHE A 163 -7.16 -11.60 -9.86
CA PHE A 163 -7.33 -10.23 -10.35
C PHE A 163 -5.99 -9.57 -10.67
N TRP A 164 -5.03 -9.67 -9.74
CA TRP A 164 -3.67 -9.16 -9.95
C TRP A 164 -2.97 -9.84 -11.15
N LEU A 165 -3.08 -11.15 -11.29
CA LEU A 165 -2.50 -11.87 -12.42
C LEU A 165 -3.03 -11.35 -13.76
N ARG A 166 -4.33 -11.02 -13.82
CA ARG A 166 -4.99 -10.54 -15.04
C ARG A 166 -4.70 -9.08 -15.35
N PHE A 167 -4.81 -8.20 -14.34
CA PHE A 167 -4.76 -6.76 -14.54
C PHE A 167 -3.41 -6.14 -14.17
N ARG A 168 -2.59 -6.84 -13.40
CA ARG A 168 -1.25 -6.38 -12.95
C ARG A 168 -1.30 -5.02 -12.26
N VAL A 169 -2.35 -4.76 -11.47
CA VAL A 169 -2.48 -3.55 -10.67
C VAL A 169 -1.53 -3.64 -9.47
N PRO A 170 -0.58 -2.70 -9.31
CA PRO A 170 0.38 -2.78 -8.21
C PRO A 170 -0.25 -2.76 -6.82
N PHE A 171 -1.32 -1.96 -6.64
CA PHE A 171 -2.07 -1.87 -5.39
C PHE A 171 -2.69 -3.21 -4.94
N ALA A 172 -3.04 -4.09 -5.87
CA ALA A 172 -3.57 -5.41 -5.52
C ALA A 172 -2.58 -6.27 -4.72
N MET A 173 -1.27 -5.98 -4.80
CA MET A 173 -0.26 -6.64 -3.95
C MET A 173 -0.42 -6.27 -2.47
N ALA A 174 -0.79 -5.02 -2.16
CA ALA A 174 -1.11 -4.64 -0.79
C ALA A 174 -2.34 -5.40 -0.27
N LEU A 175 -3.37 -5.57 -1.12
CA LEU A 175 -4.59 -6.32 -0.74
C LEU A 175 -4.29 -7.81 -0.53
N ILE A 176 -3.41 -8.41 -1.35
CA ILE A 176 -2.94 -9.80 -1.14
C ILE A 176 -2.19 -9.90 0.19
N ALA A 177 -1.26 -8.98 0.46
CA ALA A 177 -0.52 -8.96 1.71
C ALA A 177 -1.46 -8.81 2.93
N LEU A 178 -2.43 -7.89 2.88
CA LEU A 178 -3.45 -7.75 3.92
C LEU A 178 -4.30 -9.03 4.07
N GLY A 179 -4.67 -9.68 2.97
CA GLY A 179 -5.37 -10.98 3.01
C GLY A 179 -4.56 -12.05 3.74
N ILE A 180 -3.25 -12.12 3.48
CA ILE A 180 -2.33 -13.04 4.18
C ILE A 180 -2.25 -12.70 5.67
N PHE A 181 -2.19 -11.41 6.05
CA PHE A 181 -2.24 -10.97 7.45
C PHE A 181 -3.51 -11.43 8.14
N VAL A 182 -4.66 -11.17 7.54
CA VAL A 182 -5.96 -11.58 8.09
C VAL A 182 -6.03 -13.10 8.26
N LEU A 183 -5.57 -13.87 7.27
CA LEU A 183 -5.52 -15.33 7.36
C LEU A 183 -4.65 -15.83 8.51
N ALA A 184 -3.45 -15.25 8.66
CA ALA A 184 -2.53 -15.63 9.72
C ALA A 184 -3.10 -15.31 11.11
N LEU A 185 -3.72 -14.12 11.27
CA LEU A 185 -4.35 -13.72 12.52
C LEU A 185 -5.59 -14.57 12.84
N LEU A 186 -6.45 -14.88 11.86
CA LEU A 186 -7.60 -15.77 12.04
C LEU A 186 -7.15 -17.19 12.41
N SER A 187 -6.08 -17.69 11.78
CA SER A 187 -5.52 -19.00 12.13
C SER A 187 -4.94 -19.02 13.55
N GLY A 188 -4.33 -17.91 13.98
CA GLY A 188 -3.87 -17.71 15.35
C GLY A 188 -5.03 -17.69 16.35
N SER A 189 -6.15 -17.03 16.00
CA SER A 189 -7.32 -16.91 16.88
C SER A 189 -8.02 -18.24 17.14
N ILE A 190 -8.00 -19.16 16.21
CA ILE A 190 -8.54 -20.52 16.39
C ILE A 190 -7.76 -21.28 17.46
N GLN A 191 -6.45 -21.06 17.56
CA GLN A 191 -5.58 -21.78 18.50
C GLN A 191 -5.49 -21.11 19.87
N ALA A 192 -5.49 -19.78 19.90
CA ALA A 192 -5.21 -18.98 21.10
C ALA A 192 -6.42 -18.17 21.62
N GLY A 193 -7.58 -18.28 20.96
CA GLY A 193 -8.74 -17.42 21.24
C GLY A 193 -8.64 -16.06 20.54
N THR A 194 -9.73 -15.29 20.59
CA THR A 194 -9.79 -13.96 19.98
C THR A 194 -8.94 -12.95 20.77
N PRO A 195 -8.25 -12.01 20.10
CA PRO A 195 -7.55 -10.94 20.79
C PRO A 195 -8.55 -10.07 21.57
N ALA A 196 -8.19 -9.63 22.78
CA ALA A 196 -9.06 -8.80 23.62
C ALA A 196 -9.24 -7.39 23.01
N GLY A 197 -8.27 -6.92 22.23
CA GLY A 197 -8.32 -5.63 21.53
C GLY A 197 -7.40 -5.55 20.34
N ILE A 198 -7.55 -4.46 19.57
CA ILE A 198 -6.68 -4.20 18.39
C ILE A 198 -5.21 -4.03 18.81
N SER A 199 -4.96 -3.52 20.00
CA SER A 199 -3.60 -3.40 20.57
C SER A 199 -2.87 -4.73 20.67
N ASP A 200 -3.58 -5.82 20.93
CA ASP A 200 -2.98 -7.16 21.07
C ASP A 200 -2.35 -7.67 19.77
N LEU A 201 -2.79 -7.13 18.63
CA LEU A 201 -2.19 -7.45 17.35
C LEU A 201 -0.75 -6.91 17.22
N PHE A 202 -0.37 -5.97 18.07
CA PHE A 202 0.89 -5.24 18.00
C PHE A 202 1.71 -5.28 19.30
N LEU A 203 1.13 -5.68 20.43
CA LEU A 203 1.82 -5.72 21.72
C LEU A 203 2.40 -7.11 21.99
N LEU A 204 3.73 -7.21 22.05
CA LEU A 204 4.44 -8.45 22.37
C LEU A 204 4.24 -8.91 23.81
N SER A 205 3.85 -7.98 24.70
CA SER A 205 3.49 -8.24 26.10
C SER A 205 2.06 -8.76 26.28
N ALA A 206 1.20 -8.64 25.24
CA ALA A 206 -0.16 -9.14 25.30
C ALA A 206 -0.22 -10.68 25.34
N SER A 207 -1.30 -11.20 25.88
CA SER A 207 -1.58 -12.63 25.89
C SER A 207 -1.90 -13.10 24.46
N GLY A 208 -1.12 -14.02 23.95
CA GLY A 208 -1.38 -14.64 22.65
C GLY A 208 -0.27 -14.42 21.60
N PRO A 209 -0.36 -15.11 20.45
CA PRO A 209 0.68 -15.11 19.44
C PRO A 209 0.57 -13.96 18.43
N PHE A 210 -0.41 -13.07 18.56
CA PHE A 210 -0.83 -12.15 17.51
C PHE A 210 0.28 -11.18 17.06
N ALA A 211 0.96 -10.54 18.01
CA ALA A 211 2.06 -9.62 17.69
C ALA A 211 3.24 -10.36 17.02
N TRP A 212 3.52 -11.59 17.42
CA TRP A 212 4.52 -12.43 16.77
C TRP A 212 4.11 -12.81 15.34
N ILE A 213 2.83 -13.13 15.12
CA ILE A 213 2.27 -13.37 13.80
C ILE A 213 2.41 -12.11 12.94
N THR A 214 2.07 -10.94 13.50
CA THR A 214 2.19 -9.65 12.81
C THR A 214 3.63 -9.37 12.41
N LEU A 215 4.60 -9.60 13.29
CA LEU A 215 6.03 -9.46 12.98
C LEU A 215 6.48 -10.45 11.90
N ALA A 216 6.12 -11.72 12.03
CA ALA A 216 6.55 -12.76 11.09
C ALA A 216 6.00 -12.50 9.67
N VAL A 217 4.71 -12.19 9.56
CA VAL A 217 4.09 -11.86 8.28
C VAL A 217 4.62 -10.52 7.75
N GLY A 218 4.79 -9.52 8.62
CA GLY A 218 5.38 -8.23 8.26
C GLY A 218 6.79 -8.39 7.67
N PHE A 219 7.62 -9.22 8.29
CA PHE A 219 8.95 -9.52 7.79
C PHE A 219 8.93 -10.30 6.46
N ALA A 220 8.02 -11.27 6.31
CA ALA A 220 7.85 -11.99 5.04
C ALA A 220 7.41 -11.05 3.91
N VAL A 221 6.45 -10.15 4.17
CA VAL A 221 5.98 -9.13 3.21
C VAL A 221 7.10 -8.14 2.88
N PHE A 222 7.90 -7.72 3.87
CA PHE A 222 9.07 -6.87 3.66
C PHE A 222 10.10 -7.56 2.76
N THR A 223 10.39 -8.82 3.00
CA THR A 223 11.33 -9.60 2.18
C THR A 223 10.84 -9.73 0.74
N ALA A 224 9.54 -9.98 0.55
CA ALA A 224 8.94 -9.97 -0.79
C ALA A 224 9.04 -8.59 -1.46
N ALA A 225 8.77 -7.51 -0.72
CA ALA A 225 8.92 -6.14 -1.22
C ALA A 225 10.35 -5.85 -1.67
N MET A 226 11.35 -6.25 -0.87
CA MET A 226 12.76 -6.13 -1.21
C MET A 226 13.14 -6.92 -2.47
N ALA A 227 12.56 -8.12 -2.65
CA ALA A 227 12.79 -8.90 -3.87
C ALA A 227 12.30 -8.17 -5.14
N PHE A 228 11.16 -7.47 -5.05
CA PHE A 228 10.67 -6.61 -6.13
C PHE A 228 11.60 -5.42 -6.37
N ASP A 229 12.03 -4.72 -5.33
CA ASP A 229 12.91 -3.55 -5.43
C ASP A 229 14.28 -3.89 -6.01
N LEU A 230 14.90 -4.94 -5.52
CA LEU A 230 16.20 -5.42 -6.01
C LEU A 230 16.15 -5.91 -7.46
N SER A 231 14.96 -6.26 -7.96
CA SER A 231 14.74 -6.67 -9.35
C SER A 231 14.53 -5.50 -10.32
N ASP A 232 14.31 -4.28 -9.81
CA ASP A 232 14.07 -3.07 -10.61
C ASP A 232 14.70 -1.84 -9.92
N PRO A 233 16.03 -1.78 -9.79
CA PRO A 233 16.73 -0.70 -9.07
C PRO A 233 16.45 0.69 -9.65
N HIS A 234 16.26 0.80 -10.97
CA HIS A 234 15.98 2.06 -11.64
C HIS A 234 14.51 2.44 -11.66
N ARG A 235 13.64 1.65 -11.02
CA ARG A 235 12.19 1.90 -10.91
C ARG A 235 11.49 2.18 -12.25
N VAL A 236 11.93 1.49 -13.31
CA VAL A 236 11.37 1.66 -14.66
C VAL A 236 10.11 0.83 -14.88
N THR A 237 10.00 -0.29 -14.19
CA THR A 237 8.93 -1.27 -14.41
C THR A 237 7.85 -1.17 -13.32
N ARG A 238 6.75 -1.92 -13.50
CA ARG A 238 5.69 -2.04 -12.49
C ARG A 238 6.14 -2.79 -11.22
N ARG A 239 7.31 -3.45 -11.24
CA ARG A 239 7.85 -4.18 -10.09
C ARG A 239 8.13 -3.25 -8.92
N SER A 240 8.75 -2.11 -9.18
CA SER A 240 8.99 -1.08 -8.18
C SER A 240 7.70 -0.59 -7.53
N ALA A 241 6.62 -0.37 -8.32
CA ALA A 241 5.33 0.03 -7.76
C ALA A 241 4.69 -1.10 -6.91
N GLN A 242 4.90 -2.37 -7.26
CA GLN A 242 4.47 -3.52 -6.45
C GLN A 242 5.24 -3.57 -5.12
N GLY A 243 6.58 -3.39 -5.15
CA GLY A 243 7.42 -3.28 -3.97
C GLY A 243 6.96 -2.15 -3.05
N PHE A 244 6.63 -0.97 -3.61
CA PHE A 244 6.09 0.16 -2.84
C PHE A 244 4.85 -0.22 -2.04
N TRP A 245 3.85 -0.82 -2.66
CA TRP A 245 2.60 -1.20 -1.97
C TRP A 245 2.80 -2.30 -0.92
N LEU A 246 3.74 -3.20 -1.13
CA LEU A 246 4.13 -4.19 -0.11
C LEU A 246 4.83 -3.51 1.08
N HIS A 247 5.72 -2.53 0.85
CA HIS A 247 6.33 -1.76 1.92
C HIS A 247 5.31 -0.94 2.73
N VAL A 248 4.26 -0.41 2.08
CA VAL A 248 3.16 0.31 2.76
C VAL A 248 2.46 -0.59 3.78
N VAL A 249 2.37 -1.90 3.52
CA VAL A 249 1.79 -2.87 4.46
C VAL A 249 2.81 -3.36 5.49
N ALA A 250 4.04 -3.65 5.06
CA ALA A 250 5.08 -4.20 5.93
C ALA A 250 5.57 -3.19 6.97
N ALA A 251 5.72 -1.91 6.59
CA ALA A 251 6.28 -0.89 7.48
C ALA A 251 5.43 -0.69 8.75
N PRO A 252 4.11 -0.47 8.69
CA PRO A 252 3.29 -0.41 9.89
C PRO A 252 3.34 -1.70 10.72
N ALA A 253 3.30 -2.87 10.08
CA ALA A 253 3.34 -4.14 10.79
C ALA A 253 4.60 -4.29 11.63
N LEU A 254 5.76 -3.94 11.10
CA LEU A 254 7.04 -4.04 11.79
C LEU A 254 7.24 -2.90 12.79
N VAL A 255 7.08 -1.65 12.34
CA VAL A 255 7.34 -0.46 13.18
C VAL A 255 6.37 -0.38 14.33
N ASN A 256 5.03 -0.56 14.08
CA ASN A 256 4.04 -0.45 15.12
C ASN A 256 4.25 -1.53 16.19
N THR A 257 4.47 -2.78 15.78
CA THR A 257 4.62 -3.87 16.74
C THR A 257 5.82 -3.68 17.65
N ILE A 258 6.97 -3.29 17.10
CA ILE A 258 8.18 -3.07 17.91
C ILE A 258 8.03 -1.80 18.75
N ALA A 259 7.55 -0.71 18.15
CA ALA A 259 7.44 0.57 18.84
C ALA A 259 6.42 0.54 19.98
N LEU A 260 5.22 0.00 19.75
CA LEU A 260 4.19 -0.11 20.81
C LEU A 260 4.66 -1.02 21.94
N SER A 261 5.29 -2.15 21.64
CA SER A 261 5.80 -3.06 22.67
C SER A 261 6.90 -2.43 23.53
N LEU A 262 7.77 -1.61 22.94
CA LEU A 262 8.81 -0.89 23.68
C LEU A 262 8.25 0.28 24.49
N LEU A 263 7.22 0.97 23.99
CA LEU A 263 6.51 2.03 24.72
C LEU A 263 5.73 1.45 25.92
N ASP A 264 5.06 0.32 25.72
CA ASP A 264 4.30 -0.38 26.77
C ASP A 264 5.20 -0.82 27.95
N ALA A 265 6.44 -1.21 27.66
CA ALA A 265 7.43 -1.56 28.69
C ALA A 265 7.80 -0.40 29.62
N GLY A 266 7.65 0.87 29.20
CA GLY A 266 7.70 2.08 30.04
C GLY A 266 8.99 2.37 30.78
N THR A 267 10.10 1.67 30.48
CA THR A 267 11.39 1.85 31.15
C THR A 267 12.30 2.81 30.37
N ALA A 268 13.25 3.45 31.07
CA ALA A 268 14.25 4.28 30.40
C ALA A 268 15.06 3.47 29.36
N GLY A 269 15.35 2.21 29.65
CA GLY A 269 16.05 1.31 28.73
C GLY A 269 15.22 1.00 27.47
N SER A 270 13.91 0.75 27.62
CA SER A 270 13.02 0.52 26.46
C SER A 270 12.87 1.77 25.58
N ASN A 271 12.83 2.97 26.20
CA ASN A 271 12.77 4.23 25.45
C ASN A 271 14.04 4.48 24.64
N MET A 272 15.22 4.17 25.19
CA MET A 272 16.49 4.26 24.47
C MET A 272 16.57 3.23 23.34
N LEU A 273 16.10 2.00 23.58
CA LEU A 273 16.02 0.96 22.55
C LEU A 273 15.05 1.38 21.44
N LEU A 274 13.91 1.96 21.79
CA LEU A 274 12.96 2.47 20.80
C LEU A 274 13.59 3.54 19.92
N LEU A 275 14.33 4.50 20.49
CA LEU A 275 15.04 5.49 19.72
C LEU A 275 16.02 4.83 18.73
N GLY A 276 16.80 3.85 19.19
CA GLY A 276 17.70 3.08 18.33
C GLY A 276 16.99 2.35 17.20
N VAL A 277 15.85 1.73 17.48
CA VAL A 277 15.02 1.04 16.49
C VAL A 277 14.43 2.03 15.48
N LEU A 278 13.92 3.18 15.90
CA LEU A 278 13.39 4.20 15.01
C LEU A 278 14.47 4.76 14.09
N LEU A 279 15.69 4.99 14.62
CA LEU A 279 16.84 5.37 13.81
C LEU A 279 17.24 4.29 12.81
N LEU A 280 17.20 3.02 13.21
CA LEU A 280 17.44 1.90 12.30
C LEU A 280 16.41 1.85 11.16
N PHE A 281 15.12 1.99 11.45
CA PHE A 281 14.09 2.05 10.41
C PHE A 281 14.25 3.27 9.51
N ALA A 282 14.61 4.43 10.05
CA ALA A 282 14.91 5.61 9.26
C ALA A 282 16.12 5.37 8.33
N MET A 283 17.17 4.73 8.83
CA MET A 283 18.33 4.37 8.02
C MET A 283 17.96 3.38 6.91
N ILE A 284 17.18 2.34 7.23
CA ILE A 284 16.66 1.40 6.22
C ILE A 284 15.85 2.15 5.18
N ALA A 285 14.93 3.05 5.58
CA ALA A 285 14.11 3.83 4.67
C ALA A 285 14.96 4.66 3.69
N ILE A 286 16.04 5.28 4.17
CA ILE A 286 16.95 6.07 3.34
C ILE A 286 17.74 5.17 2.38
N ILE A 287 18.27 4.04 2.85
CA ILE A 287 19.06 3.10 2.02
C ILE A 287 18.22 2.55 0.87
N ILE A 288 17.04 2.02 1.19
CA ILE A 288 16.14 1.43 0.19
C ILE A 288 15.34 2.48 -0.59
N ASP A 289 15.44 3.74 -0.18
CA ASP A 289 14.69 4.87 -0.73
C ASP A 289 13.17 4.63 -0.69
N ARG A 290 12.67 4.20 0.49
CA ARG A 290 11.25 3.90 0.73
C ARG A 290 10.73 4.68 1.94
N ARG A 291 10.00 5.77 1.65
CA ARG A 291 9.52 6.74 2.66
C ARG A 291 8.44 6.18 3.60
N SER A 292 7.82 5.04 3.26
CA SER A 292 6.79 4.39 4.09
C SER A 292 7.26 4.04 5.51
N PHE A 293 8.51 3.56 5.66
CA PHE A 293 9.10 3.31 6.97
C PHE A 293 9.37 4.58 7.76
N LEU A 294 9.75 5.66 7.07
CA LEU A 294 10.00 6.94 7.70
C LEU A 294 8.71 7.55 8.26
N ILE A 295 7.61 7.48 7.51
CA ILE A 295 6.30 8.00 7.96
C ILE A 295 5.85 7.29 9.24
N ALA A 296 5.97 5.97 9.33
CA ALA A 296 5.67 5.22 10.54
C ALA A 296 6.60 5.63 11.70
N ALA A 297 7.92 5.71 11.47
CA ALA A 297 8.90 6.10 12.48
C ALA A 297 8.65 7.50 13.05
N ILE A 298 8.23 8.45 12.23
CA ILE A 298 7.91 9.83 12.64
C ILE A 298 6.78 9.85 13.68
N GLY A 299 5.67 9.12 13.42
CA GLY A 299 4.55 9.05 14.35
C GLY A 299 4.99 8.59 15.75
N TYR A 300 5.80 7.54 15.82
CA TYR A 300 6.32 7.03 17.09
C TYR A 300 7.38 7.92 17.73
N SER A 301 8.16 8.67 16.96
CA SER A 301 9.09 9.65 17.51
C SER A 301 8.36 10.77 18.27
N VAL A 302 7.20 11.22 17.78
CA VAL A 302 6.35 12.19 18.50
C VAL A 302 5.78 11.58 19.78
N THR A 303 5.29 10.34 19.72
CA THR A 303 4.77 9.64 20.90
C THR A 303 5.86 9.45 21.96
N LEU A 304 7.04 8.99 21.54
CA LEU A 304 8.19 8.81 22.44
C LEU A 304 8.59 10.14 23.12
N ALA A 305 8.62 11.23 22.36
CA ALA A 305 8.90 12.54 22.93
C ALA A 305 7.89 12.94 24.02
N GLY A 306 6.59 12.68 23.76
CA GLY A 306 5.54 12.93 24.73
C GLY A 306 5.71 12.13 26.04
N THR A 307 6.14 10.88 25.96
CA THR A 307 6.37 10.01 27.12
C THR A 307 7.65 10.39 27.89
N VAL A 308 8.75 10.66 27.20
CA VAL A 308 10.05 10.97 27.81
C VAL A 308 10.01 12.32 28.53
N PHE A 309 9.36 13.32 27.97
CA PHE A 309 9.30 14.67 28.54
C PHE A 309 8.05 14.93 29.41
N ASN A 310 7.24 13.90 29.72
CA ASN A 310 6.02 14.02 30.54
C ASN A 310 5.09 15.17 30.06
N GLY A 311 5.06 15.44 28.76
CA GLY A 311 4.34 16.56 28.17
C GLY A 311 5.06 17.89 28.20
N GLU A 312 6.08 18.09 29.05
CA GLU A 312 6.94 19.27 29.04
C GLU A 312 7.95 19.17 27.88
N GLY A 313 8.12 20.23 27.12
CA GLY A 313 9.02 20.21 25.95
C GLY A 313 8.48 19.52 24.69
N THR A 314 7.29 18.93 24.72
CA THR A 314 6.67 18.28 23.57
C THR A 314 6.57 19.22 22.36
N ALA A 315 6.23 20.51 22.61
CA ALA A 315 6.15 21.52 21.54
C ALA A 315 7.51 21.76 20.87
N ILE A 316 8.59 21.83 21.64
CA ILE A 316 9.97 22.01 21.13
C ILE A 316 10.38 20.77 20.34
N THR A 317 10.02 19.58 20.81
CA THR A 317 10.35 18.33 20.13
C THR A 317 9.60 18.20 18.81
N ILE A 318 8.30 18.56 18.79
CA ILE A 318 7.51 18.58 17.54
C ILE A 318 8.10 19.60 16.55
N LEU A 319 8.49 20.78 17.04
CA LEU A 319 9.14 21.79 16.21
C LEU A 319 10.48 21.29 15.65
N ALA A 320 11.34 20.72 16.49
CA ALA A 320 12.61 20.15 16.08
C ALA A 320 12.44 19.01 15.08
N LEU A 321 11.46 18.12 15.30
CA LEU A 321 11.11 17.06 14.38
C LEU A 321 10.60 17.62 13.04
N GLY A 322 9.79 18.67 13.07
CA GLY A 322 9.31 19.35 11.86
C GLY A 322 10.48 19.94 11.05
N VAL A 323 11.41 20.65 11.71
CA VAL A 323 12.62 21.18 11.08
C VAL A 323 13.47 20.05 10.50
N PHE A 324 13.67 18.97 11.28
CA PHE A 324 14.42 17.79 10.82
C PHE A 324 13.79 17.16 9.57
N LEU A 325 12.45 17.02 9.52
CA LEU A 325 11.75 16.44 8.38
C LEU A 325 11.84 17.33 7.13
N VAL A 326 11.73 18.64 7.30
CA VAL A 326 11.93 19.59 6.20
C VAL A 326 13.36 19.50 5.67
N ALA A 327 14.36 19.47 6.56
CA ALA A 327 15.74 19.30 6.17
C ALA A 327 16.00 17.93 5.51
N LEU A 328 15.45 16.86 6.07
CA LEU A 328 15.55 15.51 5.49
C LEU A 328 14.91 15.46 4.10
N GLY A 329 13.74 16.07 3.91
CA GLY A 329 13.09 16.15 2.61
C GLY A 329 13.88 16.97 1.59
N ALA A 330 14.40 18.14 2.02
CA ALA A 330 15.17 19.04 1.16
C ALA A 330 16.54 18.47 0.75
N PHE A 331 17.19 17.75 1.66
CA PHE A 331 18.54 17.19 1.45
C PHE A 331 18.54 15.67 1.26
N TRP A 332 17.41 15.07 0.96
CA TRP A 332 17.22 13.62 0.85
C TRP A 332 18.30 12.94 0.00
N SER A 333 18.52 13.42 -1.23
CA SER A 333 19.51 12.86 -2.15
C SER A 333 20.94 12.96 -1.61
N HIS A 334 21.30 14.08 -0.99
CA HIS A 334 22.63 14.28 -0.40
C HIS A 334 22.88 13.39 0.81
N ILE A 335 21.89 13.29 1.71
CA ILE A 335 21.96 12.42 2.90
C ILE A 335 22.08 10.96 2.47
N ARG A 336 21.28 10.56 1.48
CA ARG A 336 21.32 9.21 0.94
C ARG A 336 22.65 8.90 0.27
N ALA A 337 23.17 9.78 -0.57
CA ALA A 337 24.47 9.60 -1.21
C ALA A 337 25.60 9.47 -0.18
N ALA A 338 25.61 10.31 0.85
CA ALA A 338 26.59 10.23 1.94
C ALA A 338 26.48 8.91 2.71
N LEU A 339 25.26 8.46 3.03
CA LEU A 339 25.03 7.20 3.74
C LEU A 339 25.47 5.99 2.91
N LEU A 340 25.12 5.96 1.62
CA LEU A 340 25.54 4.89 0.71
C LEU A 340 27.04 4.85 0.49
N SER A 341 27.72 6.00 0.46
CA SER A 341 29.18 6.05 0.36
C SER A 341 29.86 5.47 1.60
N LEU A 342 29.32 5.71 2.80
CA LEU A 342 29.82 5.14 4.06
C LEU A 342 29.61 3.60 4.13
N LEU A 343 28.53 3.11 3.54
CA LEU A 343 28.16 1.70 3.59
C LEU A 343 28.52 0.95 2.29
N SER A 344 29.32 1.55 1.43
CA SER A 344 29.70 1.01 0.10
C SER A 344 30.40 -0.35 0.15
N SER A 345 31.09 -0.66 1.26
CA SER A 345 31.76 -1.95 1.46
C SER A 345 30.84 -3.10 1.87
N VAL A 346 29.62 -2.78 2.33
CA VAL A 346 28.69 -3.79 2.89
C VAL A 346 27.46 -3.99 1.99
N LEU A 347 27.06 -2.94 1.29
CA LEU A 347 25.80 -2.95 0.51
C LEU A 347 26.05 -3.20 -0.99
N PRO A 348 25.20 -4.01 -1.65
CA PRO A 348 25.23 -4.20 -3.11
C PRO A 348 24.64 -2.97 -3.82
N LEU A 349 25.46 -1.92 -4.00
CA LEU A 349 25.03 -0.64 -4.56
C LEU A 349 24.44 -0.75 -5.97
N ASP A 350 24.88 -1.74 -6.75
CA ASP A 350 24.40 -2.07 -8.10
C ASP A 350 22.92 -2.51 -8.13
N ARG A 351 22.40 -2.97 -6.98
CA ARG A 351 21.01 -3.44 -6.84
C ARG A 351 20.10 -2.46 -6.12
N LEU A 352 20.65 -1.36 -5.63
CA LEU A 352 19.88 -0.30 -4.98
C LEU A 352 19.54 0.82 -5.96
N PRO A 353 18.47 1.60 -5.72
CA PRO A 353 18.19 2.77 -6.54
C PRO A 353 19.41 3.70 -6.60
N PRO A 354 19.73 4.27 -7.79
CA PRO A 354 20.88 5.15 -7.93
C PRO A 354 20.76 6.36 -7.00
N SER A 355 21.89 6.78 -6.40
CA SER A 355 22.01 8.03 -5.66
C SER A 355 22.69 9.04 -6.56
N HIS A 356 22.00 10.10 -6.93
CA HIS A 356 22.56 11.20 -7.72
C HIS A 356 22.97 12.36 -6.83
#